data_68ad8db694a1ee9c222dd0ba672dbd1d
#
_entry.id   68ad8db694a1ee9c222dd0ba672dbd1d
#
_cell.length_a   1.000
_cell.length_b   1.000
_cell.length_c   1.000
_cell.angle_alpha   90.00
_cell.angle_beta   90.00
_cell.angle_gamma   90.00
#
_symmetry.space_group_name_H-M   'P 1'
#
loop_
_entity.id
_entity.type
_entity.pdbx_description
1 polymer ?
#
loop_
_entity_poly.entity_id
_entity_poly.type
_entity_poly.pdbx_seq_one_letter_code
_entity_poly.pdbx_strand_id
1 'polypeptide(L)'
;MNDGYDAINMKSCSDAMPISVGLGLGGTIRIGPNFLAVSDLMVMFEAITRTGSVQGLADALGLSYRAAWARLQIYEAALGRPLVRKTRGHGTALTEFGAALADAFSAAAASLEAGLGRETRSIEHRLRRLMNGAAGALTLAASHDPLLVEGLNEGPSEGTGAHGRIELSVMGSSAAVERLLQGSADAAGFHCGALAPEAAGAPFASVNDGAGLVLYPLFEREQGLLLRPPAKTHKAP
;
A
#
# COMPACT_ATOMS: atom_id res chain seq x y z
N MET A 1 -47.29 2.94 -14.05
CA MET A 1 -46.24 2.90 -15.06
C MET A 1 -44.94 2.74 -14.31
N ASN A 2 -44.34 1.63 -14.57
CA ASN A 2 -43.27 1.03 -13.76
C ASN A 2 -41.96 1.37 -14.45
N ASP A 3 -41.21 2.32 -13.96
CA ASP A 3 -39.93 2.68 -14.54
C ASP A 3 -38.86 1.80 -13.90
N GLY A 4 -38.49 0.79 -14.68
CA GLY A 4 -37.38 -0.08 -14.34
C GLY A 4 -36.05 0.69 -14.37
N TYR A 5 -35.47 0.91 -13.23
CA TYR A 5 -34.05 1.12 -13.13
C TYR A 5 -33.39 -0.25 -13.37
N ASP A 6 -32.94 -0.45 -14.59
CA ASP A 6 -32.08 -1.57 -14.92
C ASP A 6 -30.84 -1.49 -14.05
N ALA A 7 -30.78 -2.42 -13.10
CA ALA A 7 -29.59 -2.67 -12.33
C ALA A 7 -28.45 -2.93 -13.29
N ILE A 8 -27.49 -2.02 -13.33
CA ILE A 8 -26.19 -2.23 -13.99
C ILE A 8 -25.64 -3.53 -13.42
N ASN A 9 -25.63 -4.55 -14.24
CA ASN A 9 -25.18 -5.90 -13.93
C ASN A 9 -23.70 -5.84 -13.53
N MET A 10 -23.44 -5.64 -12.25
CA MET A 10 -22.13 -5.89 -11.64
C MET A 10 -21.90 -7.40 -11.72
N LYS A 11 -21.37 -7.87 -12.86
CA LYS A 11 -20.71 -9.15 -12.88
C LYS A 11 -19.67 -9.13 -11.77
N SER A 12 -19.93 -9.93 -10.74
CA SER A 12 -19.07 -10.10 -9.60
C SER A 12 -17.65 -10.40 -10.08
N CYS A 13 -16.70 -9.54 -9.73
CA CYS A 13 -15.26 -9.74 -9.91
C CYS A 13 -14.80 -10.79 -8.89
N SER A 14 -15.35 -12.03 -8.97
CA SER A 14 -15.15 -13.08 -7.97
C SER A 14 -14.07 -14.10 -8.34
N ASP A 15 -13.44 -13.99 -9.52
CA ASP A 15 -12.45 -14.98 -10.00
C ASP A 15 -11.06 -14.41 -10.26
N ALA A 16 -10.76 -13.20 -9.79
CA ALA A 16 -9.40 -12.68 -9.87
C ALA A 16 -8.48 -13.44 -8.90
N MET A 17 -7.44 -14.07 -9.42
CA MET A 17 -6.42 -14.72 -8.58
C MET A 17 -5.94 -13.73 -7.51
N PRO A 18 -5.87 -14.16 -6.24
CA PRO A 18 -5.38 -13.30 -5.17
C PRO A 18 -3.91 -12.94 -5.44
N ILE A 19 -3.64 -11.67 -5.67
CA ILE A 19 -2.28 -11.15 -5.83
C ILE A 19 -1.87 -10.56 -4.49
N SER A 20 -0.74 -11.02 -3.98
CA SER A 20 -0.09 -10.48 -2.79
C SER A 20 1.35 -10.15 -3.14
N VAL A 21 1.76 -8.93 -2.82
CA VAL A 21 3.13 -8.45 -2.98
C VAL A 21 3.76 -8.30 -1.60
N GLY A 22 4.95 -8.80 -1.41
CA GLY A 22 5.76 -8.58 -0.21
C GLY A 22 6.97 -7.75 -0.56
N LEU A 23 7.11 -6.58 0.03
CA LEU A 23 8.33 -5.80 -0.01
C LEU A 23 9.00 -5.84 1.35
N GLY A 24 10.32 -5.93 1.37
CA GLY A 24 11.08 -6.01 2.60
C GLY A 24 12.45 -5.35 2.48
N LEU A 25 13.13 -5.25 3.62
CA LEU A 25 14.51 -4.77 3.64
C LEU A 25 15.40 -5.76 2.89
N GLY A 26 16.01 -5.29 1.83
CA GLY A 26 16.96 -6.02 1.01
C GLY A 26 18.30 -5.31 0.96
N GLY A 27 19.19 -5.80 0.12
CA GLY A 27 20.50 -5.21 -0.12
C GLY A 27 21.66 -6.14 0.18
N THR A 28 22.85 -5.59 0.12
CA THR A 28 24.09 -6.35 0.26
C THR A 28 25.08 -5.61 1.15
N ILE A 29 25.63 -6.31 2.12
CA ILE A 29 26.79 -5.84 2.89
C ILE A 29 28.06 -6.26 2.16
N ARG A 30 28.92 -5.33 1.84
CA ARG A 30 30.23 -5.59 1.25
C ARG A 30 31.33 -5.45 2.29
N ILE A 31 32.10 -6.49 2.49
CA ILE A 31 33.23 -6.52 3.42
C ILE A 31 34.45 -7.05 2.65
N GLY A 32 35.33 -6.15 2.22
CA GLY A 32 36.42 -6.51 1.32
C GLY A 32 35.87 -7.14 0.01
N PRO A 33 36.30 -8.35 -0.32
CA PRO A 33 35.81 -9.07 -1.52
C PRO A 33 34.46 -9.79 -1.29
N ASN A 34 33.97 -9.86 -0.06
CA ASN A 34 32.78 -10.62 0.30
C ASN A 34 31.51 -9.81 0.17
N PHE A 35 30.42 -10.48 -0.27
CA PHE A 35 29.08 -9.92 -0.36
C PHE A 35 28.12 -10.80 0.44
N LEU A 36 27.42 -10.18 1.41
CA LEU A 36 26.45 -10.84 2.26
C LEU A 36 25.06 -10.28 1.96
N ALA A 37 24.11 -11.13 1.60
CA ALA A 37 22.74 -10.69 1.39
C ALA A 37 22.08 -10.36 2.74
N VAL A 38 21.51 -9.17 2.87
CA VAL A 38 20.81 -8.72 4.08
C VAL A 38 19.58 -9.58 4.33
N SER A 39 18.84 -9.94 3.29
CA SER A 39 17.67 -10.83 3.37
C SER A 39 18.02 -12.18 4.01
N ASP A 40 19.14 -12.78 3.60
CA ASP A 40 19.58 -14.06 4.16
C ASP A 40 19.94 -13.94 5.65
N LEU A 41 20.62 -12.84 6.04
CA LEU A 41 20.94 -12.57 7.45
C LEU A 41 19.67 -12.41 8.28
N MET A 42 18.68 -11.69 7.80
CA MET A 42 17.41 -11.51 8.50
C MET A 42 16.69 -12.87 8.70
N VAL A 43 16.61 -13.68 7.65
CA VAL A 43 16.04 -15.03 7.75
C VAL A 43 16.84 -15.90 8.73
N MET A 44 18.17 -15.81 8.74
CA MET A 44 19.02 -16.53 9.70
C MET A 44 18.71 -16.13 11.14
N PHE A 45 18.67 -14.85 11.44
CA PHE A 45 18.43 -14.35 12.79
C PHE A 45 17.04 -14.74 13.29
N GLU A 46 16.01 -14.56 12.45
CA GLU A 46 14.65 -14.97 12.80
C GLU A 46 14.55 -16.48 13.05
N ALA A 47 15.09 -17.29 12.13
CA ALA A 47 15.03 -18.75 12.25
C ALA A 47 15.74 -19.26 13.50
N ILE A 48 16.95 -18.75 13.80
CA ILE A 48 17.71 -19.15 15.00
C ILE A 48 16.98 -18.69 16.27
N THR A 49 16.45 -17.46 16.30
CA THR A 49 15.71 -16.95 17.45
C THR A 49 14.46 -17.77 17.73
N ARG A 50 13.71 -18.13 16.68
CA ARG A 50 12.45 -18.86 16.78
C ARG A 50 12.63 -20.34 17.09
N THR A 51 13.61 -21.00 16.47
CA THR A 51 13.74 -22.47 16.53
C THR A 51 14.86 -22.96 17.45
N GLY A 52 15.81 -22.10 17.78
CA GLY A 52 16.99 -22.46 18.54
C GLY A 52 17.89 -23.49 17.82
N SER A 53 17.83 -23.62 16.49
CA SER A 53 18.53 -24.68 15.78
C SER A 53 18.98 -24.28 14.36
N VAL A 54 20.09 -24.88 13.91
CA VAL A 54 20.56 -24.78 12.53
C VAL A 54 19.65 -25.57 11.58
N GLN A 55 18.95 -26.59 12.08
CA GLN A 55 17.94 -27.26 11.25
C GLN A 55 16.78 -26.30 10.87
N GLY A 56 16.28 -25.58 11.86
CA GLY A 56 15.25 -24.55 11.57
C GLY A 56 15.73 -23.45 10.62
N LEU A 57 17.02 -23.09 10.66
CA LEU A 57 17.62 -22.22 9.66
C LEU A 57 17.63 -22.88 8.27
N ALA A 58 18.01 -24.17 8.18
CA ALA A 58 18.01 -24.90 6.92
C ALA A 58 16.61 -24.94 6.29
N ASP A 59 15.60 -25.23 7.09
CA ASP A 59 14.20 -25.28 6.67
C ASP A 59 13.71 -23.89 6.17
N ALA A 60 14.07 -22.82 6.90
CA ALA A 60 13.70 -21.46 6.54
C ALA A 60 14.34 -20.97 5.23
N LEU A 61 15.55 -21.42 4.93
CA LEU A 61 16.26 -21.08 3.70
C LEU A 61 16.00 -22.07 2.53
N GLY A 62 15.23 -23.15 2.76
CA GLY A 62 15.04 -24.21 1.77
C GLY A 62 16.34 -24.96 1.43
N LEU A 63 17.27 -25.09 2.39
CA LEU A 63 18.58 -25.69 2.23
C LEU A 63 18.71 -27.00 3.00
N SER A 64 19.71 -27.81 2.61
CA SER A 64 20.14 -28.90 3.51
C SER A 64 20.84 -28.34 4.76
N TYR A 65 20.82 -29.09 5.86
CA TYR A 65 21.54 -28.72 7.10
C TYR A 65 23.01 -28.36 6.84
N ARG A 66 23.68 -29.15 6.00
CA ARG A 66 25.09 -28.92 5.66
C ARG A 66 25.28 -27.60 4.89
N ALA A 67 24.38 -27.29 3.96
CA ALA A 67 24.42 -26.04 3.17
C ALA A 67 24.12 -24.82 4.05
N ALA A 68 23.14 -24.89 4.93
CA ALA A 68 22.81 -23.83 5.88
C ALA A 68 23.98 -23.55 6.84
N TRP A 69 24.61 -24.63 7.35
CA TRP A 69 25.80 -24.50 8.19
C TRP A 69 26.97 -23.86 7.44
N ALA A 70 27.24 -24.29 6.21
CA ALA A 70 28.31 -23.73 5.39
C ALA A 70 28.06 -22.23 5.10
N ARG A 71 26.80 -21.85 4.79
CA ARG A 71 26.42 -20.45 4.58
C ARG A 71 26.63 -19.61 5.83
N LEU A 72 26.24 -20.10 6.99
CA LEU A 72 26.47 -19.43 8.26
C LEU A 72 27.97 -19.19 8.50
N GLN A 73 28.80 -20.21 8.28
CA GLN A 73 30.27 -20.08 8.44
C GLN A 73 30.88 -19.07 7.46
N ILE A 74 30.40 -19.01 6.20
CA ILE A 74 30.85 -18.02 5.22
C ILE A 74 30.53 -16.60 5.74
N TYR A 75 29.36 -16.39 6.31
CA TYR A 75 28.95 -15.09 6.83
C TYR A 75 29.75 -14.71 8.07
N GLU A 76 29.96 -15.66 9.01
CA GLU A 76 30.79 -15.43 10.20
C GLU A 76 32.26 -15.12 9.83
N ALA A 77 32.80 -15.85 8.86
CA ALA A 77 34.15 -15.59 8.35
C ALA A 77 34.27 -14.20 7.70
N ALA A 78 33.29 -13.80 6.91
CA ALA A 78 33.28 -12.49 6.26
C ALA A 78 33.14 -11.34 7.27
N LEU A 79 32.32 -11.53 8.31
CA LEU A 79 32.11 -10.58 9.40
C LEU A 79 33.27 -10.56 10.41
N GLY A 80 34.11 -11.60 10.42
CA GLY A 80 35.20 -11.77 11.38
C GLY A 80 34.73 -12.07 12.80
N ARG A 81 33.44 -12.36 13.00
CA ARG A 81 32.83 -12.64 14.31
C ARG A 81 31.75 -13.74 14.19
N PRO A 82 31.59 -14.57 15.21
CA PRO A 82 30.53 -15.56 15.24
C PRO A 82 29.17 -14.89 15.41
N LEU A 83 28.20 -15.34 14.63
CA LEU A 83 26.80 -14.91 14.70
C LEU A 83 26.00 -15.78 15.67
N VAL A 84 26.38 -17.06 15.80
CA VAL A 84 25.69 -18.02 16.65
C VAL A 84 26.66 -18.69 17.62
N ARG A 85 26.10 -19.17 18.74
CA ARG A 85 26.77 -20.02 19.71
C ARG A 85 25.97 -21.28 19.96
N LYS A 86 26.64 -22.43 20.05
CA LYS A 86 26.02 -23.68 20.50
C LYS A 86 26.03 -23.72 22.01
N THR A 87 24.89 -24.00 22.62
CA THR A 87 24.80 -24.23 24.08
C THR A 87 24.46 -25.69 24.32
N ARG A 88 25.31 -26.39 25.03
CA ARG A 88 25.15 -27.83 25.29
C ARG A 88 23.80 -28.07 25.99
N GLY A 89 22.93 -28.87 25.36
CA GLY A 89 21.59 -29.18 25.86
C GLY A 89 20.52 -28.11 25.57
N HIS A 90 20.88 -26.93 25.02
CA HIS A 90 19.95 -25.82 24.81
C HIS A 90 19.89 -25.34 23.32
N GLY A 91 20.55 -26.08 22.42
CA GLY A 91 20.49 -25.77 20.99
C GLY A 91 21.48 -24.69 20.53
N THR A 92 21.05 -23.87 19.61
CA THR A 92 21.83 -22.77 18.99
C THR A 92 21.16 -21.45 19.30
N ALA A 93 21.90 -20.45 19.75
CA ALA A 93 21.42 -19.11 20.03
C ALA A 93 22.30 -18.07 19.33
N LEU A 94 21.79 -16.88 19.10
CA LEU A 94 22.61 -15.77 18.64
C LEU A 94 23.68 -15.41 19.68
N THR A 95 24.84 -14.96 19.19
CA THR A 95 25.82 -14.27 20.04
C THR A 95 25.33 -12.85 20.34
N GLU A 96 25.99 -12.15 21.25
CA GLU A 96 25.74 -10.73 21.49
C GLU A 96 25.88 -9.91 20.20
N PHE A 97 26.92 -10.20 19.40
CA PHE A 97 27.12 -9.56 18.10
C PHE A 97 25.99 -9.90 17.10
N GLY A 98 25.60 -11.17 17.04
CA GLY A 98 24.48 -11.60 16.16
C GLY A 98 23.16 -10.95 16.57
N ALA A 99 22.88 -10.85 17.86
CA ALA A 99 21.68 -10.17 18.38
C ALA A 99 21.69 -8.68 18.06
N ALA A 100 22.79 -7.98 18.32
CA ALA A 100 22.92 -6.56 18.01
C ALA A 100 22.74 -6.27 16.52
N LEU A 101 23.24 -7.14 15.64
CA LEU A 101 23.07 -7.00 14.20
C LEU A 101 21.61 -7.27 13.78
N ALA A 102 20.97 -8.27 14.38
CA ALA A 102 19.54 -8.55 14.17
C ALA A 102 18.66 -7.38 14.59
N ASP A 103 18.92 -6.77 15.74
CA ASP A 103 18.20 -5.60 16.25
C ASP A 103 18.37 -4.39 15.31
N ALA A 104 19.57 -4.17 14.79
CA ALA A 104 19.83 -3.07 13.85
C ALA A 104 19.02 -3.24 12.55
N PHE A 105 18.95 -4.46 12.00
CA PHE A 105 18.13 -4.71 10.80
C PHE A 105 16.64 -4.63 11.10
N SER A 106 16.19 -5.10 12.24
CA SER A 106 14.79 -5.00 12.66
C SER A 106 14.36 -3.54 12.82
N ALA A 107 15.21 -2.71 13.43
CA ALA A 107 14.95 -1.27 13.56
C ALA A 107 14.89 -0.57 12.18
N ALA A 108 15.80 -0.91 11.27
CA ALA A 108 15.78 -0.38 9.91
C ALA A 108 14.52 -0.81 9.15
N ALA A 109 14.11 -2.08 9.25
CA ALA A 109 12.89 -2.58 8.64
C ALA A 109 11.65 -1.85 9.18
N ALA A 110 11.53 -1.69 10.49
CA ALA A 110 10.44 -0.97 11.13
C ALA A 110 10.36 0.50 10.68
N SER A 111 11.51 1.18 10.53
CA SER A 111 11.54 2.57 10.06
C SER A 111 11.05 2.74 8.61
N LEU A 112 11.16 1.69 7.79
CA LEU A 112 10.74 1.68 6.38
C LEU A 112 9.33 1.12 6.18
N GLU A 113 8.74 0.51 7.19
CA GLU A 113 7.49 -0.26 7.08
C GLU A 113 6.34 0.53 6.46
N ALA A 114 6.12 1.76 6.91
CA ALA A 114 5.06 2.62 6.38
C ALA A 114 5.26 2.95 4.88
N GLY A 115 6.51 3.20 4.47
CA GLY A 115 6.87 3.44 3.07
C GLY A 115 6.70 2.19 2.21
N LEU A 116 7.26 1.08 2.65
CA LEU A 116 7.15 -0.21 1.97
C LEU A 116 5.70 -0.67 1.84
N GLY A 117 4.88 -0.45 2.87
CA GLY A 117 3.45 -0.76 2.83
C GLY A 117 2.67 0.04 1.79
N ARG A 118 3.01 1.30 1.56
CA ARG A 118 2.41 2.09 0.46
C ARG A 118 2.81 1.55 -0.90
N GLU A 119 4.10 1.32 -1.11
CA GLU A 119 4.61 0.78 -2.38
C GLU A 119 4.08 -0.62 -2.69
N THR A 120 3.96 -1.48 -1.68
CA THR A 120 3.33 -2.80 -1.80
C THR A 120 1.93 -2.69 -2.38
N ARG A 121 1.07 -1.85 -1.80
CA ARG A 121 -0.30 -1.65 -2.27
C ARG A 121 -0.36 -1.05 -3.69
N SER A 122 0.53 -0.11 -3.99
CA SER A 122 0.64 0.48 -5.32
C SER A 122 1.01 -0.56 -6.38
N ILE A 123 1.99 -1.42 -6.09
CA ILE A 123 2.39 -2.51 -6.99
C ILE A 123 1.27 -3.53 -7.15
N GLU A 124 0.61 -3.94 -6.07
CA GLU A 124 -0.54 -4.86 -6.14
C GLU A 124 -1.67 -4.30 -7.00
N HIS A 125 -1.99 -3.02 -6.84
CA HIS A 125 -3.01 -2.36 -7.65
C HIS A 125 -2.64 -2.38 -9.14
N ARG A 126 -1.40 -2.01 -9.47
CA ARG A 126 -0.89 -2.04 -10.86
C ARG A 126 -0.89 -3.44 -11.44
N LEU A 127 -0.46 -4.45 -10.69
CA LEU A 127 -0.44 -5.84 -11.13
C LEU A 127 -1.85 -6.34 -11.42
N ARG A 128 -2.82 -6.08 -10.53
CA ARG A 128 -4.22 -6.46 -10.78
C ARG A 128 -4.76 -5.85 -12.07
N ARG A 129 -4.47 -4.58 -12.33
CA ARG A 129 -4.86 -3.90 -13.57
C ARG A 129 -4.26 -4.55 -14.81
N LEU A 130 -2.95 -4.82 -14.78
CA LEU A 130 -2.25 -5.45 -15.89
C LEU A 130 -2.78 -6.85 -16.18
N MET A 131 -3.00 -7.66 -15.13
CA MET A 131 -3.49 -9.04 -15.28
C MET A 131 -4.95 -9.11 -15.73
N ASN A 132 -5.77 -8.15 -15.36
CA ASN A 132 -7.18 -8.09 -15.75
C ASN A 132 -7.40 -7.42 -17.13
N GLY A 133 -6.35 -7.12 -17.87
CA GLY A 133 -6.45 -6.46 -19.17
C GLY A 133 -6.88 -4.98 -19.09
N ALA A 134 -6.90 -4.40 -17.90
CA ALA A 134 -7.28 -3.01 -17.65
C ALA A 134 -6.08 -2.05 -17.72
N ALA A 135 -5.07 -2.38 -18.52
CA ALA A 135 -3.81 -1.63 -18.58
C ALA A 135 -3.96 -0.15 -18.97
N GLY A 136 -5.09 0.23 -19.54
CA GLY A 136 -5.40 1.64 -19.88
C GLY A 136 -6.45 2.30 -18.98
N ALA A 137 -7.02 1.59 -17.99
CA ALA A 137 -8.04 2.15 -17.11
C ALA A 137 -7.42 2.89 -15.93
N LEU A 138 -7.94 4.07 -15.61
CA LEU A 138 -7.61 4.82 -14.39
C LEU A 138 -8.68 4.57 -13.33
N THR A 139 -8.26 4.31 -12.11
CA THR A 139 -9.18 4.21 -10.97
C THR A 139 -9.32 5.56 -10.30
N LEU A 140 -10.51 6.15 -10.37
CA LEU A 140 -10.87 7.38 -9.69
C LEU A 140 -11.71 7.04 -8.45
N ALA A 141 -11.24 7.41 -7.27
CA ALA A 141 -12.01 7.37 -6.03
C ALA A 141 -12.59 8.77 -5.78
N ALA A 142 -13.91 8.91 -5.64
CA ALA A 142 -14.51 10.23 -5.44
C ALA A 142 -15.82 10.16 -4.67
N SER A 143 -16.24 11.28 -4.07
CA SER A 143 -17.61 11.43 -3.57
C SER A 143 -18.61 11.45 -4.72
N HIS A 144 -19.83 10.99 -4.45
CA HIS A 144 -20.89 11.04 -5.44
C HIS A 144 -21.19 12.50 -5.80
N ASP A 145 -20.89 12.85 -7.04
CA ASP A 145 -21.20 14.16 -7.62
C ASP A 145 -21.82 13.97 -9.00
N PRO A 146 -23.04 14.45 -9.24
CA PRO A 146 -23.72 14.29 -10.52
C PRO A 146 -22.94 14.85 -11.70
N LEU A 147 -22.29 16.02 -11.54
CA LEU A 147 -21.49 16.64 -12.61
C LEU A 147 -20.27 15.79 -12.96
N LEU A 148 -19.61 15.20 -11.96
CA LEU A 148 -18.50 14.30 -12.20
C LEU A 148 -18.95 13.04 -12.94
N VAL A 149 -20.08 12.46 -12.54
CA VAL A 149 -20.64 11.27 -13.20
C VAL A 149 -21.06 11.57 -14.64
N GLU A 150 -21.71 12.71 -14.87
CA GLU A 150 -22.12 13.16 -16.20
C GLU A 150 -20.91 13.38 -17.10
N GLY A 151 -19.91 14.12 -16.63
CA GLY A 151 -18.67 14.38 -17.37
C GLY A 151 -17.89 13.10 -17.71
N LEU A 152 -17.92 12.09 -16.84
CA LEU A 152 -17.30 10.80 -17.11
C LEU A 152 -18.09 9.97 -18.13
N ASN A 153 -19.41 10.12 -18.19
CA ASN A 153 -20.30 9.41 -19.13
C ASN A 153 -20.31 10.05 -20.53
N GLU A 154 -20.17 11.37 -20.62
CA GLU A 154 -20.16 12.08 -21.90
C GLU A 154 -18.92 11.76 -22.75
N GLY A 155 -17.90 11.17 -22.12
CA GLY A 155 -16.64 10.82 -22.80
C GLY A 155 -15.87 12.06 -23.27
N PRO A 156 -14.64 11.92 -23.71
CA PRO A 156 -13.89 13.03 -24.25
C PRO A 156 -14.42 13.37 -25.65
N SER A 157 -14.63 14.65 -25.88
CA SER A 157 -14.91 15.22 -27.20
C SER A 157 -13.81 14.77 -28.19
N GLU A 158 -14.21 14.44 -29.41
CA GLU A 158 -13.36 14.01 -30.51
C GLU A 158 -12.12 14.93 -30.63
N GLY A 159 -10.93 14.42 -30.36
CA GLY A 159 -9.71 15.17 -30.60
C GLY A 159 -8.50 14.88 -29.72
N THR A 160 -8.62 14.23 -28.58
CA THR A 160 -7.47 13.89 -27.73
C THR A 160 -7.19 12.38 -27.78
N GLY A 161 -6.18 12.00 -28.50
CA GLY A 161 -5.74 10.61 -28.64
C GLY A 161 -5.33 10.00 -27.29
N ALA A 162 -5.63 8.71 -27.13
CA ALA A 162 -5.37 7.86 -25.97
C ALA A 162 -6.28 8.08 -24.76
N HIS A 163 -7.54 7.68 -24.89
CA HIS A 163 -8.50 7.70 -23.78
C HIS A 163 -8.42 6.38 -22.99
N GLY A 164 -7.79 6.44 -21.83
CA GLY A 164 -7.92 5.38 -20.83
C GLY A 164 -9.35 5.35 -20.27
N ARG A 165 -9.92 4.17 -20.10
CA ARG A 165 -11.17 3.95 -19.38
C ARG A 165 -10.99 4.44 -17.93
N ILE A 166 -11.94 5.23 -17.43
CA ILE A 166 -11.96 5.62 -16.01
C ILE A 166 -12.94 4.73 -15.25
N GLU A 167 -12.48 4.09 -14.21
CA GLU A 167 -13.29 3.30 -13.29
C GLU A 167 -13.55 4.11 -12.03
N LEU A 168 -14.80 4.58 -11.86
CA LEU A 168 -15.20 5.38 -10.71
C LEU A 168 -15.57 4.48 -9.53
N SER A 169 -14.92 4.72 -8.38
CA SER A 169 -15.30 4.17 -7.08
C SER A 169 -15.91 5.27 -6.21
N VAL A 170 -17.21 5.17 -5.92
CA VAL A 170 -17.92 6.19 -5.14
C VAL A 170 -17.71 5.97 -3.64
N MET A 171 -17.22 7.01 -2.93
CA MET A 171 -16.98 7.00 -1.49
C MET A 171 -16.87 8.43 -0.95
N GLY A 172 -16.79 8.60 0.39
CA GLY A 172 -16.57 9.92 0.99
C GLY A 172 -15.20 10.52 0.66
N SER A 173 -15.10 11.87 0.69
CA SER A 173 -13.88 12.59 0.34
C SER A 173 -12.65 12.13 1.11
N SER A 174 -12.74 11.90 2.43
CA SER A 174 -11.62 11.42 3.23
C SER A 174 -11.16 10.03 2.79
N ALA A 175 -12.10 9.10 2.59
CA ALA A 175 -11.80 7.75 2.12
C ALA A 175 -11.19 7.73 0.71
N ALA A 176 -11.64 8.64 -0.18
CA ALA A 176 -11.07 8.77 -1.52
C ALA A 176 -9.61 9.21 -1.48
N VAL A 177 -9.30 10.24 -0.67
CA VAL A 177 -7.91 10.71 -0.48
C VAL A 177 -7.05 9.62 0.20
N GLU A 178 -7.57 8.93 1.19
CA GLU A 178 -6.85 7.81 1.82
C GLU A 178 -6.51 6.70 0.81
N ARG A 179 -7.44 6.33 -0.08
CA ARG A 179 -7.16 5.34 -1.14
C ARG A 179 -6.06 5.79 -2.10
N LEU A 180 -6.05 7.08 -2.47
CA LEU A 180 -4.97 7.64 -3.28
C LEU A 180 -3.63 7.58 -2.55
N LEU A 181 -3.57 8.05 -1.30
CA LEU A 181 -2.35 8.03 -0.47
C LEU A 181 -1.85 6.60 -0.20
N GLN A 182 -2.75 5.63 -0.18
CA GLN A 182 -2.43 4.21 -0.05
C GLN A 182 -2.00 3.55 -1.37
N GLY A 183 -2.03 4.27 -2.51
CA GLY A 183 -1.70 3.72 -3.83
C GLY A 183 -2.73 2.73 -4.36
N SER A 184 -3.96 2.71 -3.85
CA SER A 184 -5.06 1.85 -4.30
C SER A 184 -6.07 2.55 -5.21
N ALA A 185 -5.80 3.80 -5.58
CA ALA A 185 -6.45 4.56 -6.64
C ALA A 185 -5.39 5.40 -7.37
N ASP A 186 -5.66 5.73 -8.64
CA ASP A 186 -4.77 6.59 -9.46
C ASP A 186 -5.10 8.07 -9.26
N ALA A 187 -6.35 8.39 -8.93
CA ALA A 187 -6.82 9.74 -8.66
C ALA A 187 -7.87 9.72 -7.55
N ALA A 188 -8.00 10.86 -6.85
CA ALA A 188 -9.05 11.07 -5.87
C ALA A 188 -9.76 12.40 -6.11
N GLY A 189 -11.10 12.37 -6.20
CA GLY A 189 -11.95 13.55 -6.19
C GLY A 189 -12.46 13.83 -4.78
N PHE A 190 -12.23 15.03 -4.27
CA PHE A 190 -12.63 15.40 -2.92
C PHE A 190 -13.05 16.87 -2.84
N HIS A 191 -13.71 17.21 -1.74
CA HIS A 191 -13.98 18.59 -1.36
C HIS A 191 -13.68 18.76 0.14
N CYS A 192 -13.13 19.90 0.49
CA CYS A 192 -12.81 20.29 1.86
C CYS A 192 -13.52 21.59 2.29
N GLY A 193 -14.63 21.92 1.64
CA GLY A 193 -15.39 23.15 1.88
C GLY A 193 -14.64 24.38 1.39
N ALA A 194 -14.68 25.46 2.16
CA ALA A 194 -13.95 26.69 1.87
C ALA A 194 -12.50 26.67 2.36
N LEU A 195 -12.04 25.56 2.92
CA LEU A 195 -10.69 25.43 3.45
C LEU A 195 -9.73 24.97 2.36
N ALA A 196 -8.50 25.49 2.40
CA ALA A 196 -7.41 24.87 1.65
C ALA A 196 -7.11 23.47 2.22
N PRO A 197 -6.65 22.50 1.41
CA PRO A 197 -6.39 21.13 1.87
C PRO A 197 -5.51 21.07 3.13
N GLU A 198 -4.51 21.95 3.22
CA GLU A 198 -3.58 22.01 4.36
C GLU A 198 -4.28 22.36 5.67
N ALA A 199 -5.35 23.17 5.60
CA ALA A 199 -6.12 23.60 6.76
C ALA A 199 -7.27 22.64 7.12
N ALA A 200 -7.61 21.71 6.23
CA ALA A 200 -8.71 20.78 6.40
C ALA A 200 -8.37 19.56 7.28
N GLY A 201 -7.10 19.45 7.73
CA GLY A 201 -6.64 18.33 8.54
C GLY A 201 -6.43 17.04 7.73
N ALA A 202 -6.10 15.94 8.43
CA ALA A 202 -5.89 14.66 7.78
C ALA A 202 -7.22 14.07 7.25
N PRO A 203 -7.20 13.38 6.08
CA PRO A 203 -6.03 13.08 5.24
C PRO A 203 -5.65 14.17 4.23
N PHE A 204 -6.44 15.26 4.12
CA PHE A 204 -6.30 16.29 3.07
C PHE A 204 -4.97 17.03 3.17
N ALA A 205 -4.51 17.34 4.38
CA ALA A 205 -3.24 18.01 4.61
C ALA A 205 -2.05 17.24 4.02
N SER A 206 -2.13 15.90 4.00
CA SER A 206 -1.07 15.03 3.49
C SER A 206 -0.98 15.00 1.95
N VAL A 207 -1.91 15.62 1.23
CA VAL A 207 -1.87 15.69 -0.24
C VAL A 207 -0.67 16.50 -0.72
N ASN A 208 -0.26 17.50 0.04
CA ASN A 208 0.87 18.39 -0.31
C ASN A 208 2.21 17.96 0.28
N ASP A 209 2.28 16.90 1.10
CA ASP A 209 3.48 16.46 1.82
C ASP A 209 4.52 15.73 0.93
N GLY A 210 4.83 16.27 -0.24
CA GLY A 210 5.92 15.76 -1.08
C GLY A 210 5.67 14.38 -1.72
N ALA A 211 4.42 13.94 -1.75
CA ALA A 211 4.04 12.63 -2.29
C ALA A 211 4.04 12.55 -3.84
N GLY A 212 4.55 13.59 -4.52
CA GLY A 212 4.53 13.64 -6.00
C GLY A 212 3.11 13.73 -6.59
N LEU A 213 2.13 14.14 -5.78
CA LEU A 213 0.74 14.34 -6.20
C LEU A 213 0.58 15.72 -6.84
N VAL A 214 -0.34 15.83 -7.79
CA VAL A 214 -0.71 17.09 -8.43
C VAL A 214 -2.18 17.35 -8.14
N LEU A 215 -2.49 18.55 -7.66
CA LEU A 215 -3.83 18.98 -7.36
C LEU A 215 -4.40 19.79 -8.54
N TYR A 216 -5.57 19.37 -9.03
CA TYR A 216 -6.31 20.07 -10.08
C TYR A 216 -7.66 20.53 -9.55
N PRO A 217 -7.98 21.83 -9.55
CA PRO A 217 -9.34 22.30 -9.29
C PRO A 217 -10.25 21.87 -10.46
N LEU A 218 -11.37 21.21 -10.15
CA LEU A 218 -12.31 20.76 -11.18
C LEU A 218 -13.45 21.78 -11.39
N PHE A 219 -14.16 22.13 -10.32
CA PHE A 219 -15.27 23.07 -10.34
C PHE A 219 -15.56 23.59 -8.94
N GLU A 220 -16.25 24.73 -8.87
CA GLU A 220 -16.79 25.29 -7.65
C GLU A 220 -18.30 25.03 -7.58
N ARG A 221 -18.82 24.80 -6.37
CA ARG A 221 -20.25 24.61 -6.14
C ARG A 221 -20.69 25.27 -4.84
N GLU A 222 -21.90 25.78 -4.84
CA GLU A 222 -22.56 26.24 -3.62
C GLU A 222 -23.41 25.12 -3.01
N GLN A 223 -23.34 24.97 -1.70
CA GLN A 223 -24.21 24.08 -0.94
C GLN A 223 -25.07 24.89 0.01
N GLY A 224 -26.36 24.60 0.01
CA GLY A 224 -27.34 25.27 0.86
C GLY A 224 -28.30 24.26 1.51
N LEU A 225 -29.04 24.72 2.50
CA LEU A 225 -30.12 23.99 3.12
C LEU A 225 -31.45 24.51 2.59
N LEU A 226 -32.27 23.59 2.09
CA LEU A 226 -33.67 23.93 1.77
C LEU A 226 -34.48 23.79 3.06
N LEU A 227 -34.97 24.93 3.57
CA LEU A 227 -35.83 24.95 4.75
C LEU A 227 -37.29 25.08 4.30
N ARG A 228 -38.18 24.33 4.93
CA ARG A 228 -39.62 24.54 4.75
C ARG A 228 -39.96 25.91 5.33
N PRO A 229 -40.65 26.78 4.61
CA PRO A 229 -41.08 28.07 5.16
C PRO A 229 -41.99 27.82 6.37
N PRO A 230 -41.94 28.69 7.41
CA PRO A 230 -42.81 28.54 8.60
C PRO A 230 -44.26 28.52 8.15
N ALA A 231 -45.02 27.59 8.66
CA ALA A 231 -46.45 27.52 8.41
C ALA A 231 -47.07 28.88 8.72
N LYS A 232 -47.79 29.47 7.73
CA LYS A 232 -48.59 30.70 8.02
C LYS A 232 -49.54 30.37 9.14
N THR A 233 -49.32 30.93 10.31
CA THR A 233 -50.32 30.92 11.39
C THR A 233 -51.53 31.71 10.91
N HIS A 234 -52.59 31.03 10.50
CA HIS A 234 -53.89 31.65 10.35
C HIS A 234 -54.29 32.17 11.75
N LYS A 235 -54.25 33.49 11.95
CA LYS A 235 -54.98 34.08 13.03
C LYS A 235 -56.45 33.76 12.75
N ALA A 236 -57.06 32.96 13.62
CA ALA A 236 -58.50 32.82 13.63
C ALA A 236 -59.15 34.15 13.94
N PRO A 237 -60.35 34.41 13.39
CA PRO A 237 -61.08 35.65 13.54
C PRO A 237 -61.47 35.95 14.98
#